data_e66fea5d3c813179b3fbc2c2265dae07
#
_entry.id   e66fea5d3c813179b3fbc2c2265dae07
#
_cell.length_a   1.000
_cell.length_b   1.000
_cell.length_c   1.000
_cell.angle_alpha   90.00
_cell.angle_beta   90.00
_cell.angle_gamma   90.00
#
_symmetry.space_group_name_H-M   'P 1'
#
loop_
_entity.id
_entity.type
_entity.pdbx_description
1 polymer ?
#
loop_
_entity_poly.entity_id
_entity_poly.type
_entity_poly.pdbx_seq_one_letter_code
_entity_poly.pdbx_strand_id
1 'polypeptide(L)'
;MTVVRYHPEEYHMAVEGHAGAGEKGEDLVCSALSILGWTLVQAAEDFNMHLYLNDTEGSMDVRCYPDEEDEEKCRYLFDTLAGGFEMISVKYPDYVRFTGGSYGKH
;
A
#
# COMPACT_ATOMS: atom_id res chain seq x y z
N MET A 1 2.54 13.41 -8.36
CA MET A 1 2.78 12.97 -6.94
C MET A 1 1.82 11.85 -6.60
N THR A 2 2.35 10.76 -6.12
CA THR A 2 1.53 9.65 -5.63
C THR A 2 1.39 9.77 -4.12
N VAL A 3 0.18 9.58 -3.61
CA VAL A 3 -0.08 9.61 -2.18
C VAL A 3 -0.51 8.23 -1.73
N VAL A 4 0.19 7.71 -0.73
CA VAL A 4 -0.15 6.42 -0.12
C VAL A 4 -0.76 6.72 1.25
N ARG A 5 -1.98 6.22 1.45
CA ARG A 5 -2.70 6.39 2.72
C ARG A 5 -2.91 5.04 3.36
N TYR A 6 -2.44 4.91 4.58
CA TYR A 6 -2.58 3.66 5.33
C TYR A 6 -3.44 3.88 6.56
N HIS A 7 -4.48 3.08 6.67
CA HIS A 7 -5.39 3.09 7.81
C HIS A 7 -5.32 1.73 8.50
N PRO A 8 -4.38 1.55 9.45
CA PRO A 8 -4.14 0.24 10.05
C PRO A 8 -5.33 -0.37 10.76
N GLU A 9 -6.17 0.45 11.36
CA GLU A 9 -7.32 -0.05 12.10
C GLU A 9 -8.42 -0.58 11.18
N GLU A 10 -8.41 -0.15 9.92
CA GLU A 10 -9.38 -0.57 8.92
C GLU A 10 -8.80 -1.58 7.94
N TYR A 11 -7.54 -1.97 8.12
CA TYR A 11 -6.83 -2.86 7.18
C TYR A 11 -6.98 -2.33 5.75
N HIS A 12 -6.66 -1.05 5.58
CA HIS A 12 -6.93 -0.33 4.35
C HIS A 12 -5.69 0.41 3.88
N MET A 13 -5.32 0.17 2.62
CA MET A 13 -4.20 0.84 1.97
C MET A 13 -4.69 1.43 0.66
N ALA A 14 -4.51 2.73 0.48
CA ALA A 14 -4.87 3.40 -0.76
C ALA A 14 -3.63 4.03 -1.37
N VAL A 15 -3.41 3.77 -2.66
CA VAL A 15 -2.31 4.34 -3.43
C VAL A 15 -2.95 5.13 -4.55
N GLU A 16 -2.80 6.45 -4.52
CA GLU A 16 -3.51 7.32 -5.45
C GLU A 16 -2.58 8.31 -6.15
N GLY A 17 -2.85 8.54 -7.41
CA GLY A 17 -2.16 9.53 -8.22
C GLY A 17 -1.10 8.92 -9.11
N HIS A 18 -0.65 9.71 -10.04
CA HIS A 18 0.47 9.36 -10.89
C HIS A 18 1.68 10.17 -10.47
N ALA A 19 2.82 9.53 -10.43
CA ALA A 19 4.05 10.25 -10.56
C ALA A 19 4.01 10.82 -11.98
N GLY A 20 4.33 12.06 -12.21
CA GLY A 20 4.11 12.73 -13.50
C GLY A 20 4.65 11.96 -14.70
N ALA A 21 3.96 12.06 -15.80
CA ALA A 21 4.23 11.24 -16.98
C ALA A 21 5.57 11.53 -17.64
N GLY A 22 6.38 10.49 -17.82
CA GLY A 22 7.51 10.53 -18.70
C GLY A 22 8.88 10.81 -18.12
N GLU A 23 9.00 11.00 -16.82
CA GLU A 23 10.32 11.17 -16.22
C GLU A 23 10.86 9.82 -15.73
N LYS A 24 12.14 9.58 -15.99
CA LYS A 24 12.76 8.28 -15.69
C LYS A 24 12.64 7.83 -14.24
N GLY A 25 12.78 8.77 -13.30
CA GLY A 25 12.68 8.43 -11.89
C GLY A 25 11.26 8.01 -11.49
N GLU A 26 10.27 8.55 -12.17
CA GLU A 26 8.87 8.28 -11.88
C GLU A 26 8.46 6.87 -12.30
N ASP A 27 9.00 6.39 -13.44
CA ASP A 27 8.67 5.05 -13.92
C ASP A 27 9.14 3.98 -12.92
N LEU A 28 10.33 4.17 -12.36
CA LEU A 28 10.86 3.26 -11.35
C LEU A 28 10.01 3.30 -10.08
N VAL A 29 9.63 4.49 -9.66
CA VAL A 29 8.81 4.67 -8.47
C VAL A 29 7.43 4.03 -8.67
N CYS A 30 6.81 4.28 -9.83
CA CYS A 30 5.51 3.68 -10.13
C CYS A 30 5.58 2.15 -10.14
N SER A 31 6.66 1.59 -10.71
CA SER A 31 6.85 0.15 -10.72
C SER A 31 6.99 -0.41 -9.32
N ALA A 32 7.77 0.27 -8.48
CA ALA A 32 7.96 -0.16 -7.08
C ALA A 32 6.64 -0.13 -6.31
N LEU A 33 5.88 0.95 -6.47
CA LEU A 33 4.59 1.09 -5.81
C LEU A 33 3.63 0.00 -6.27
N SER A 34 3.60 -0.29 -7.57
CA SER A 34 2.74 -1.33 -8.12
C SER A 34 3.10 -2.71 -7.58
N ILE A 35 4.39 -3.02 -7.51
CA ILE A 35 4.83 -4.31 -6.98
C ILE A 35 4.41 -4.47 -5.52
N LEU A 36 4.59 -3.42 -4.71
CA LEU A 36 4.17 -3.48 -3.31
C LEU A 36 2.67 -3.68 -3.19
N GLY A 37 1.89 -2.94 -3.98
CA GLY A 37 0.44 -3.06 -3.95
C GLY A 37 -0.04 -4.44 -4.35
N TRP A 38 0.50 -4.98 -5.43
CA TRP A 38 0.12 -6.31 -5.89
C TRP A 38 0.63 -7.41 -4.96
N THR A 39 1.78 -7.20 -4.29
CA THR A 39 2.26 -8.13 -3.28
C THR A 39 1.29 -8.21 -2.11
N LEU A 40 0.77 -7.06 -1.69
CA LEU A 40 -0.23 -7.01 -0.63
C LEU A 40 -1.48 -7.79 -1.03
N VAL A 41 -1.98 -7.56 -2.24
CA VAL A 41 -3.16 -8.28 -2.75
C VAL A 41 -2.91 -9.78 -2.81
N GLN A 42 -1.77 -10.18 -3.35
CA GLN A 42 -1.44 -11.59 -3.48
C GLN A 42 -1.38 -12.28 -2.11
N ALA A 43 -0.73 -11.65 -1.15
CA ALA A 43 -0.63 -12.23 0.19
C ALA A 43 -2.00 -12.32 0.88
N ALA A 44 -2.83 -11.31 0.70
CA ALA A 44 -4.18 -11.34 1.26
C ALA A 44 -5.00 -12.49 0.67
N GLU A 45 -4.87 -12.73 -0.63
CA GLU A 45 -5.55 -13.84 -1.28
C GLU A 45 -5.01 -15.19 -0.78
N ASP A 46 -3.70 -15.30 -0.61
CA ASP A 46 -3.07 -16.55 -0.15
C ASP A 46 -3.52 -16.91 1.27
N PHE A 47 -3.82 -15.91 2.09
CA PHE A 47 -4.29 -16.13 3.46
C PHE A 47 -5.81 -16.22 3.54
N ASN A 48 -6.50 -16.23 2.40
CA ASN A 48 -7.96 -16.29 2.34
C ASN A 48 -8.66 -15.18 3.11
N MET A 49 -8.07 -14.02 3.13
CA MET A 49 -8.68 -12.86 3.75
C MET A 49 -9.76 -12.30 2.84
N HIS A 50 -10.85 -11.81 3.42
CA HIS A 50 -11.91 -11.18 2.65
C HIS A 50 -11.38 -9.86 2.11
N LEU A 51 -11.17 -9.82 0.81
CA LEU A 51 -10.46 -8.73 0.16
C LEU A 51 -11.39 -7.90 -0.72
N TYR A 52 -11.31 -6.58 -0.55
CA TYR A 52 -11.89 -5.64 -1.48
C TYR A 52 -10.74 -4.96 -2.23
N LEU A 53 -10.79 -5.01 -3.55
CA LEU A 53 -9.79 -4.37 -4.39
C LEU A 53 -10.47 -3.50 -5.43
N ASN A 54 -10.09 -2.24 -5.47
CA ASN A 54 -10.50 -1.35 -6.54
C ASN A 54 -9.21 -0.87 -7.21
N ASP A 55 -8.96 -1.37 -8.40
CA ASP A 55 -7.76 -1.04 -9.17
C ASP A 55 -8.18 -0.36 -10.45
N THR A 56 -7.97 0.94 -10.51
CA THR A 56 -8.25 1.74 -11.69
C THR A 56 -6.98 2.49 -12.07
N GLU A 57 -6.98 3.09 -13.26
CA GLU A 57 -5.82 3.84 -13.69
C GLU A 57 -5.50 4.95 -12.68
N GLY A 58 -4.30 4.93 -12.15
CA GLY A 58 -3.85 5.93 -11.19
C GLY A 58 -4.35 5.74 -9.76
N SER A 59 -5.01 4.61 -9.46
CA SER A 59 -5.53 4.39 -8.13
C SER A 59 -5.61 2.90 -7.80
N MET A 60 -5.12 2.52 -6.63
CA MET A 60 -5.29 1.18 -6.11
C MET A 60 -5.77 1.31 -4.67
N ASP A 61 -6.89 0.67 -4.37
CA ASP A 61 -7.50 0.73 -3.05
C ASP A 61 -7.70 -0.70 -2.58
N VAL A 62 -7.00 -1.08 -1.51
CA VAL A 62 -7.03 -2.44 -0.98
C VAL A 62 -7.54 -2.41 0.44
N ARG A 63 -8.59 -3.17 0.70
CA ARG A 63 -9.15 -3.27 2.04
C ARG A 63 -9.45 -4.73 2.35
N CYS A 64 -9.09 -5.16 3.55
CA CYS A 64 -9.37 -6.51 4.00
C CYS A 64 -10.33 -6.49 5.18
N TYR A 65 -11.13 -7.55 5.26
CA TYR A 65 -12.10 -7.75 6.34
C TYR A 65 -11.82 -9.12 6.96
N PRO A 66 -10.75 -9.22 7.77
CA PRO A 66 -10.35 -10.50 8.32
C PRO A 66 -11.33 -11.00 9.38
N ASP A 67 -11.43 -12.32 9.50
CA ASP A 67 -12.14 -12.91 10.63
C ASP A 67 -11.31 -12.62 11.88
N GLU A 68 -11.94 -12.70 13.04
CA GLU A 68 -11.29 -12.38 14.31
C GLU A 68 -9.97 -13.12 14.50
N GLU A 69 -9.95 -14.40 14.16
CA GLU A 69 -8.73 -15.22 14.30
C GLU A 69 -7.60 -14.81 13.38
N ASP A 70 -7.90 -14.06 12.31
CA ASP A 70 -6.92 -13.63 11.32
C ASP A 70 -6.52 -12.17 11.44
N GLU A 71 -7.06 -11.43 12.40
CA GLU A 71 -6.80 -10.00 12.53
C GLU A 71 -5.32 -9.69 12.76
N GLU A 72 -4.67 -10.46 13.61
CA GLU A 72 -3.26 -10.23 13.91
C GLU A 72 -2.40 -10.45 12.67
N LYS A 73 -2.67 -11.52 11.94
CA LYS A 73 -1.97 -11.81 10.70
C LYS A 73 -2.19 -10.71 9.66
N CYS A 74 -3.42 -10.25 9.55
CA CYS A 74 -3.76 -9.19 8.62
C CYS A 74 -3.03 -7.89 8.97
N ARG A 75 -3.00 -7.55 10.26
CA ARG A 75 -2.29 -6.37 10.72
C ARG A 75 -0.80 -6.46 10.41
N TYR A 76 -0.21 -7.63 10.67
CA TYR A 76 1.20 -7.82 10.39
C TYR A 76 1.49 -7.67 8.90
N LEU A 77 0.67 -8.23 8.06
CA LEU A 77 0.82 -8.13 6.61
C LEU A 77 0.74 -6.66 6.17
N PHE A 78 -0.29 -5.94 6.59
CA PHE A 78 -0.44 -4.55 6.18
C PHE A 78 0.67 -3.65 6.73
N ASP A 79 1.08 -3.85 7.98
CA ASP A 79 2.17 -3.06 8.56
C ASP A 79 3.48 -3.31 7.81
N THR A 80 3.73 -4.55 7.41
CA THR A 80 4.95 -4.89 6.68
C THR A 80 4.99 -4.18 5.33
N LEU A 81 3.89 -4.25 4.59
CA LEU A 81 3.83 -3.57 3.29
C LEU A 81 3.85 -2.05 3.45
N ALA A 82 3.22 -1.54 4.49
CA ALA A 82 3.25 -0.11 4.80
C ALA A 82 4.70 0.37 4.99
N GLY A 83 5.53 -0.45 5.64
CA GLY A 83 6.96 -0.15 5.79
C GLY A 83 7.65 0.04 4.45
N GLY A 84 7.30 -0.81 3.47
CA GLY A 84 7.84 -0.67 2.12
C GLY A 84 7.41 0.62 1.44
N PHE A 85 6.14 0.96 1.55
CA PHE A 85 5.63 2.21 0.98
C PHE A 85 6.27 3.43 1.66
N GLU A 86 6.42 3.39 2.97
CA GLU A 86 7.04 4.48 3.70
C GLU A 86 8.50 4.65 3.28
N MET A 87 9.20 3.55 3.08
CA MET A 87 10.59 3.58 2.62
C MET A 87 10.71 4.27 1.26
N ILE A 88 9.78 3.99 0.35
CA ILE A 88 9.78 4.64 -0.95
C ILE A 88 9.57 6.13 -0.79
N SER A 89 8.68 6.55 0.09
CA SER A 89 8.43 7.98 0.32
C SER A 89 9.65 8.70 0.88
N VAL A 90 10.43 8.00 1.70
CA VAL A 90 11.66 8.57 2.25
C VAL A 90 12.74 8.70 1.18
N LYS A 91 12.86 7.70 0.31
CA LYS A 91 13.86 7.71 -0.75
C LYS A 91 13.50 8.63 -1.91
N TYR A 92 12.23 8.79 -2.20
CA TYR A 92 11.74 9.55 -3.34
C TYR A 92 10.66 10.55 -2.91
N PRO A 93 11.01 11.49 -2.02
CA PRO A 93 10.01 12.40 -1.44
C PRO A 93 9.37 13.35 -2.46
N ASP A 94 10.03 13.56 -3.60
CA ASP A 94 9.47 14.41 -4.65
C ASP A 94 8.36 13.71 -5.44
N TYR A 95 8.27 12.39 -5.33
CA TYR A 95 7.31 11.61 -6.10
C TYR A 95 6.26 10.92 -5.26
N VAL A 96 6.55 10.63 -3.99
CA VAL A 96 5.66 9.85 -3.14
C VAL A 96 5.52 10.48 -1.75
N ARG A 97 4.29 10.56 -1.30
CA ARG A 97 3.99 10.96 0.08
C ARG A 97 3.27 9.81 0.77
N PHE A 98 3.73 9.44 1.94
CA PHE A 98 3.09 8.42 2.76
C PHE A 98 2.40 9.09 3.95
N THR A 99 1.12 8.77 4.16
CA THR A 99 0.35 9.31 5.29
C THR A 99 -0.40 8.19 5.98
N GLY A 100 -0.82 8.43 7.21
CA GLY A 100 -1.59 7.46 7.98
C GLY A 100 -0.80 6.91 9.13
N GLY A 101 -1.13 5.68 9.53
CA GLY A 101 -0.46 5.04 10.64
C GLY A 101 1.00 4.79 10.34
N SER A 102 1.87 5.16 11.26
CA SER A 102 3.30 4.92 11.10
C SER A 102 3.61 3.46 11.38
N TYR A 103 4.36 2.87 10.48
CA TYR A 103 4.84 1.51 10.65
C TYR A 103 5.68 1.41 11.92
N GLY A 104 5.34 0.46 12.78
CA GLY A 104 6.11 0.22 13.99
C GLY A 104 5.97 1.25 15.10
N LYS A 105 5.10 2.22 14.94
CA LYS A 105 4.84 3.24 15.96
C LYS A 105 3.46 3.10 16.51
N HIS A 106 3.37 2.87 17.76
CA HIS A 106 2.08 2.70 18.41
C HIS A 106 2.14 3.16 19.86
#